data_588c2382f7e83eed9b85134fb8898703
#
_entry.id   588c2382f7e83eed9b85134fb8898703
#
_cell.length_a   1.000
_cell.length_b   1.000
_cell.length_c   1.000
_cell.angle_alpha   90.00
_cell.angle_beta   90.00
_cell.angle_gamma   90.00
#
_symmetry.space_group_name_H-M   'P 1'
#
loop_
_entity.id
_entity.type
_entity.pdbx_description
1 polymer ?
#
loop_
_entity_poly.entity_id
_entity_poly.type
_entity_poly.pdbx_seq_one_letter_code
_entity_poly.pdbx_strand_id
1 'polypeptide(L)'
;MRKLTRKFQPATSLREAVDRCTAAADANRRPAKVLSDLMGVELKTYYRWLSDLSMPLNRVLQFEEFCGARYVSEYLCVANGRRVVIDIPTGRRPDVADISSLQSAFADAAAVLCHYYGTGTEQTEAIASLTHAMTQAAYHLENVAKDRCPELQFDDEANA
;
A
#
# COMPACT_ATOMS: atom_id res chain seq x y z
N MET A 1 -12.49 -15.98 1.66
CA MET A 1 -11.77 -15.58 0.42
C MET A 1 -10.33 -15.24 0.81
N ARG A 2 -9.35 -16.01 0.29
CA ARG A 2 -7.93 -15.83 0.59
C ARG A 2 -7.45 -14.58 -0.18
N LYS A 3 -7.24 -13.43 0.51
CA LYS A 3 -6.58 -12.28 -0.09
C LYS A 3 -5.18 -12.73 -0.49
N LEU A 4 -4.93 -12.85 -1.79
CA LEU A 4 -3.58 -12.99 -2.33
C LEU A 4 -2.80 -11.76 -1.87
N THR A 5 -1.81 -11.96 -1.00
CA THR A 5 -0.82 -10.94 -0.67
C THR A 5 -0.11 -10.58 -1.98
N ARG A 6 -0.42 -9.40 -2.50
CA ARG A 6 0.24 -8.87 -3.70
C ARG A 6 1.73 -8.80 -3.40
N LYS A 7 2.55 -9.48 -4.20
CA LYS A 7 3.99 -9.26 -4.17
C LYS A 7 4.23 -7.78 -4.46
N PHE A 8 4.74 -7.04 -3.49
CA PHE A 8 5.12 -5.65 -3.70
C PHE A 8 6.18 -5.59 -4.79
N GLN A 9 5.83 -5.01 -5.92
CA GLN A 9 6.72 -4.80 -7.05
C GLN A 9 6.52 -3.35 -7.48
N PRO A 10 7.36 -2.42 -6.98
CA PRO A 10 7.24 -1.01 -7.29
C PRO A 10 7.35 -0.79 -8.80
N ALA A 11 6.70 0.25 -9.29
CA ALA A 11 6.87 0.69 -10.66
C ALA A 11 8.29 1.21 -10.86
N THR A 12 8.86 0.95 -12.04
CA THR A 12 10.22 1.37 -12.38
C THR A 12 10.30 2.81 -12.88
N SER A 13 9.14 3.38 -13.25
CA SER A 13 9.02 4.76 -13.71
C SER A 13 7.66 5.36 -13.34
N LEU A 14 7.58 6.71 -13.33
CA LEU A 14 6.31 7.41 -13.11
C LEU A 14 5.27 7.05 -14.19
N ARG A 15 5.70 6.88 -15.44
CA ARG A 15 4.85 6.42 -16.53
C ARG A 15 4.19 5.08 -16.19
N GLU A 16 4.99 4.11 -15.83
CA GLU A 16 4.51 2.79 -15.46
C GLU A 16 3.57 2.84 -14.24
N ALA A 17 3.85 3.69 -13.25
CA ALA A 17 2.99 3.86 -12.09
C ALA A 17 1.60 4.39 -12.49
N VAL A 18 1.55 5.40 -13.35
CA VAL A 18 0.30 5.96 -13.88
C VAL A 18 -0.45 4.92 -14.72
N ASP A 19 0.24 4.19 -15.59
CA ASP A 19 -0.37 3.15 -16.44
C ASP A 19 -0.95 2.00 -15.59
N ARG A 20 -0.29 1.62 -14.50
CA ARG A 20 -0.81 0.62 -13.54
C ARG A 20 -2.05 1.14 -12.78
N CYS A 21 -2.09 2.42 -12.41
CA CYS A 21 -3.27 3.03 -11.79
C CYS A 21 -4.46 3.04 -12.76
N THR A 22 -4.25 3.43 -14.02
CA THR A 22 -5.31 3.42 -15.04
C THR A 22 -5.81 2.00 -15.34
N ALA A 23 -4.91 1.02 -15.42
CA ALA A 23 -5.28 -0.39 -15.59
C ALA A 23 -6.11 -0.92 -14.40
N ALA A 24 -5.78 -0.51 -13.17
CA ALA A 24 -6.57 -0.86 -11.98
C ALA A 24 -7.96 -0.22 -12.03
N ALA A 25 -8.07 1.02 -12.50
CA ALA A 25 -9.34 1.70 -12.68
C ALA A 25 -10.22 1.01 -13.72
N ASP A 26 -9.65 0.59 -14.84
CA ASP A 26 -10.37 -0.15 -15.88
C ASP A 26 -10.87 -1.51 -15.35
N ALA A 27 -10.04 -2.22 -14.58
CA ALA A 27 -10.43 -3.46 -13.91
C ALA A 27 -11.60 -3.23 -12.92
N ASN A 28 -11.64 -2.06 -12.27
CA ASN A 28 -12.72 -1.62 -11.39
C ASN A 28 -13.91 -1.00 -12.15
N ARG A 29 -13.97 -1.13 -13.48
CA ARG A 29 -15.02 -0.56 -14.35
C ARG A 29 -15.14 0.97 -14.26
N ARG A 30 -14.02 1.66 -14.06
CA ARG A 30 -13.91 3.12 -14.02
C ARG A 30 -13.06 3.63 -15.19
N PRO A 31 -13.62 3.69 -16.42
CA PRO A 31 -12.88 4.16 -17.57
C PRO A 31 -12.53 5.65 -17.46
N ALA A 32 -11.63 6.13 -18.29
CA ALA A 32 -11.11 7.51 -18.28
C ALA A 32 -12.20 8.59 -18.20
N LYS A 33 -13.35 8.39 -18.87
CA LYS A 33 -14.47 9.33 -18.81
C LYS A 33 -15.05 9.42 -17.39
N VAL A 34 -15.26 8.28 -16.74
CA VAL A 34 -15.78 8.24 -15.36
C VAL A 34 -14.78 8.89 -14.41
N LEU A 35 -13.49 8.62 -14.58
CA LEU A 35 -12.44 9.23 -13.75
C LEU A 35 -12.38 10.75 -13.93
N SER A 36 -12.46 11.25 -15.17
CA SER A 36 -12.48 12.70 -15.43
C SER A 36 -13.69 13.39 -14.79
N ASP A 37 -14.86 12.75 -14.86
CA ASP A 37 -16.09 13.27 -14.24
C ASP A 37 -15.97 13.28 -12.71
N LEU A 38 -15.48 12.21 -12.09
CA LEU A 38 -15.24 12.10 -10.64
C LEU A 38 -14.20 13.12 -10.14
N MET A 39 -13.18 13.40 -10.95
CA MET A 39 -12.16 14.40 -10.62
C MET A 39 -12.61 15.84 -10.92
N GLY A 40 -13.77 16.03 -11.54
CA GLY A 40 -14.31 17.35 -11.89
C GLY A 40 -13.48 18.07 -12.95
N VAL A 41 -12.92 17.33 -13.92
CA VAL A 41 -12.08 17.88 -15.00
C VAL A 41 -12.56 17.43 -16.37
N GLU A 42 -12.28 18.24 -17.39
CA GLU A 42 -12.56 17.86 -18.76
C GLU A 42 -11.72 16.63 -19.18
N LEU A 43 -12.32 15.72 -19.92
CA LEU A 43 -11.66 14.50 -20.42
C LEU A 43 -10.35 14.81 -21.20
N LYS A 44 -10.32 15.92 -21.96
CA LYS A 44 -9.11 16.38 -22.66
C LYS A 44 -7.99 16.75 -21.68
N THR A 45 -8.32 17.43 -20.59
CA THR A 45 -7.36 17.79 -19.53
C THR A 45 -6.85 16.56 -18.82
N TYR A 46 -7.74 15.60 -18.52
CA TYR A 46 -7.36 14.31 -17.92
C TYR A 46 -6.36 13.56 -18.81
N TYR A 47 -6.64 13.39 -20.11
CA TYR A 47 -5.71 12.74 -21.03
C TYR A 47 -4.37 13.47 -21.16
N ARG A 48 -4.36 14.80 -21.16
CA ARG A 48 -3.13 15.59 -21.16
C ARG A 48 -2.30 15.30 -19.90
N TRP A 49 -2.91 15.23 -18.74
CA TRP A 49 -2.20 14.88 -17.51
C TRP A 49 -1.56 13.50 -17.56
N LEU A 50 -2.26 12.53 -18.14
CA LEU A 50 -1.70 11.19 -18.33
C LEU A 50 -0.58 11.17 -19.36
N SER A 51 -0.77 11.83 -20.53
CA SER A 51 0.24 11.82 -21.62
C SER A 51 1.52 12.53 -21.22
N ASP A 52 1.41 13.68 -20.59
CA ASP A 52 2.54 14.54 -20.28
C ASP A 52 3.11 14.30 -18.88
N LEU A 53 2.50 13.40 -18.09
CA LEU A 53 2.80 13.19 -16.68
C LEU A 53 2.76 14.50 -15.87
N SER A 54 1.84 15.39 -16.23
CA SER A 54 1.72 16.76 -15.71
C SER A 54 0.56 16.93 -14.73
N MET A 55 0.08 15.82 -14.12
CA MET A 55 -0.99 15.88 -13.12
C MET A 55 -0.53 16.71 -11.91
N PRO A 56 -1.31 17.73 -11.48
CA PRO A 56 -0.99 18.50 -10.29
C PRO A 56 -0.91 17.59 -9.05
N LEU A 57 0.09 17.83 -8.19
CA LEU A 57 0.34 16.97 -7.01
C LEU A 57 -0.87 16.86 -6.09
N ASN A 58 -1.64 17.95 -5.92
CA ASN A 58 -2.87 17.95 -5.13
C ASN A 58 -4.01 17.10 -5.73
N ARG A 59 -3.87 16.62 -6.96
CA ARG A 59 -4.82 15.73 -7.62
C ARG A 59 -4.40 14.26 -7.61
N VAL A 60 -3.14 13.98 -7.30
CA VAL A 60 -2.62 12.61 -7.32
C VAL A 60 -3.34 11.71 -6.32
N LEU A 61 -3.55 12.15 -5.09
CA LEU A 61 -4.26 11.36 -4.07
C LEU A 61 -5.70 11.05 -4.50
N GLN A 62 -6.42 12.04 -5.05
CA GLN A 62 -7.76 11.87 -5.56
C GLN A 62 -7.81 10.90 -6.75
N PHE A 63 -6.84 11.00 -7.67
CA PHE A 63 -6.69 10.10 -8.79
C PHE A 63 -6.49 8.65 -8.34
N GLU A 64 -5.58 8.41 -7.40
CA GLU A 64 -5.29 7.09 -6.85
C GLU A 64 -6.50 6.48 -6.12
N GLU A 65 -7.22 7.29 -5.35
CA GLU A 65 -8.43 6.87 -4.65
C GLU A 65 -9.51 6.42 -5.64
N PHE A 66 -9.71 7.18 -6.70
CA PHE A 66 -10.67 6.81 -7.75
C PHE A 66 -10.20 5.63 -8.62
N CYS A 67 -8.91 5.44 -8.79
CA CYS A 67 -8.36 4.25 -9.44
C CYS A 67 -8.48 2.99 -8.57
N GLY A 68 -8.50 3.16 -7.25
CA GLY A 68 -8.44 2.06 -6.29
C GLY A 68 -7.04 1.43 -6.19
N ALA A 69 -5.99 2.21 -6.48
CA ALA A 69 -4.59 1.75 -6.45
C ALA A 69 -3.66 2.93 -6.17
N ARG A 70 -2.52 2.68 -5.50
CA ARG A 70 -1.58 3.71 -5.02
C ARG A 70 -0.18 3.61 -5.64
N TYR A 71 -0.10 3.23 -6.91
CA TYR A 71 1.18 2.98 -7.58
C TYR A 71 2.04 4.24 -7.76
N VAL A 72 1.42 5.43 -7.92
CA VAL A 72 2.16 6.69 -8.07
C VAL A 72 2.80 7.09 -6.74
N SER A 73 2.04 7.04 -5.64
CA SER A 73 2.55 7.31 -4.29
C SER A 73 3.64 6.32 -3.89
N GLU A 74 3.45 5.01 -4.15
CA GLU A 74 4.44 3.96 -3.94
C GLU A 74 5.73 4.25 -4.71
N TYR A 75 5.61 4.59 -6.00
CA TYR A 75 6.75 4.94 -6.84
C TYR A 75 7.51 6.14 -6.30
N LEU A 76 6.81 7.22 -5.93
CA LEU A 76 7.45 8.42 -5.39
C LEU A 76 8.19 8.14 -4.08
N CYS A 77 7.63 7.30 -3.22
CA CYS A 77 8.30 6.87 -1.98
C CYS A 77 9.60 6.11 -2.29
N VAL A 78 9.57 5.16 -3.23
CA VAL A 78 10.73 4.34 -3.57
C VAL A 78 11.77 5.14 -4.36
N ALA A 79 11.34 5.98 -5.31
CA ALA A 79 12.22 6.79 -6.17
C ALA A 79 13.09 7.77 -5.37
N ASN A 80 12.59 8.28 -4.23
CA ASN A 80 13.38 9.12 -3.32
C ASN A 80 14.48 8.34 -2.57
N GLY A 81 14.49 7.01 -2.67
CA GLY A 81 15.46 6.11 -2.02
C GLY A 81 15.32 6.04 -0.49
N ARG A 82 15.90 4.99 0.11
CA ARG A 82 15.96 4.76 1.57
C ARG A 82 14.59 4.71 2.27
N ARG A 83 13.53 4.37 1.54
CA ARG A 83 12.18 4.19 2.08
C ARG A 83 11.63 2.84 1.65
N VAL A 84 10.86 2.24 2.52
CA VAL A 84 10.14 0.99 2.27
C VAL A 84 8.66 1.29 2.34
N VAL A 85 7.89 0.79 1.39
CA VAL A 85 6.43 0.86 1.39
C VAL A 85 5.90 -0.47 1.90
N ILE A 86 5.05 -0.42 2.92
CA ILE A 86 4.47 -1.58 3.58
C ILE A 86 2.97 -1.40 3.63
N ASP A 87 2.21 -2.42 3.22
CA ASP A 87 0.77 -2.46 3.39
C ASP A 87 0.43 -2.83 4.85
N ILE A 88 -0.16 -1.90 5.59
CA ILE A 88 -0.54 -2.12 6.98
C ILE A 88 -1.93 -2.75 7.01
N PRO A 89 -2.10 -3.94 7.63
CA PRO A 89 -3.41 -4.56 7.80
C PRO A 89 -4.34 -3.68 8.64
N THR A 90 -5.59 -3.52 8.20
CA THR A 90 -6.63 -2.76 8.92
C THR A 90 -7.76 -3.68 9.37
N GLY A 91 -8.53 -3.26 10.37
CA GLY A 91 -9.85 -3.84 10.66
C GLY A 91 -10.03 -4.61 11.97
N ARG A 92 -8.97 -4.82 12.79
CA ARG A 92 -9.11 -5.47 14.11
C ARG A 92 -8.22 -4.76 15.14
N ARG A 93 -8.71 -4.58 16.36
CA ARG A 93 -7.85 -4.17 17.47
C ARG A 93 -6.87 -5.31 17.81
N PRO A 94 -5.57 -5.01 18.04
CA PRO A 94 -4.61 -6.02 18.45
C PRO A 94 -4.95 -6.56 19.84
N ASP A 95 -4.66 -7.83 20.04
CA ASP A 95 -4.73 -8.50 21.34
C ASP A 95 -3.35 -8.99 21.80
N VAL A 96 -3.30 -9.63 22.97
CA VAL A 96 -2.04 -10.17 23.53
C VAL A 96 -1.45 -11.27 22.63
N ALA A 97 -2.28 -12.01 21.88
CA ALA A 97 -1.80 -13.03 20.95
C ALA A 97 -1.05 -12.42 19.76
N ASP A 98 -1.42 -11.20 19.35
CA ASP A 98 -0.72 -10.49 18.28
C ASP A 98 0.73 -10.12 18.67
N ILE A 99 1.01 -9.93 19.96
CA ILE A 99 2.38 -9.71 20.47
C ILE A 99 3.24 -10.96 20.24
N SER A 100 2.68 -12.15 20.48
CA SER A 100 3.38 -13.41 20.21
C SER A 100 3.66 -13.58 18.70
N SER A 101 2.71 -13.18 17.86
CA SER A 101 2.90 -13.18 16.40
C SER A 101 3.99 -12.22 15.96
N LEU A 102 4.07 -11.04 16.57
CA LEU A 102 5.15 -10.07 16.35
C LEU A 102 6.51 -10.64 16.74
N GLN A 103 6.60 -11.27 17.91
CA GLN A 103 7.84 -11.89 18.38
C GLN A 103 8.30 -13.02 17.44
N SER A 104 7.37 -13.89 17.00
CA SER A 104 7.67 -14.96 16.03
C SER A 104 8.18 -14.38 14.72
N ALA A 105 7.52 -13.37 14.18
CA ALA A 105 7.93 -12.74 12.92
C ALA A 105 9.34 -12.14 12.99
N PHE A 106 9.72 -11.53 14.12
CA PHE A 106 11.09 -11.04 14.32
C PHE A 106 12.10 -12.16 14.48
N ALA A 107 11.76 -13.24 15.17
CA ALA A 107 12.64 -14.40 15.35
C ALA A 107 12.90 -15.08 13.99
N ASP A 108 11.85 -15.28 13.19
CA ASP A 108 11.93 -15.86 11.85
C ASP A 108 12.80 -14.98 10.93
N ALA A 109 12.59 -13.67 10.95
CA ALA A 109 13.38 -12.73 10.15
C ALA A 109 14.86 -12.74 10.57
N ALA A 110 15.16 -12.83 11.86
CA ALA A 110 16.53 -12.93 12.34
C ALA A 110 17.19 -14.23 11.91
N ALA A 111 16.49 -15.37 11.98
CA ALA A 111 17.00 -16.67 11.55
C ALA A 111 17.34 -16.69 10.04
N VAL A 112 16.41 -16.17 9.21
CA VAL A 112 16.62 -16.09 7.76
C VAL A 112 17.78 -15.14 7.42
N LEU A 113 17.93 -14.01 8.13
CA LEU A 113 19.05 -13.10 7.95
C LEU A 113 20.39 -13.74 8.32
N CYS A 114 20.47 -14.48 9.43
CA CYS A 114 21.68 -15.20 9.79
C CYS A 114 22.09 -16.19 8.69
N HIS A 115 21.12 -16.91 8.12
CA HIS A 115 21.37 -17.80 7.01
C HIS A 115 21.83 -17.06 5.76
N TYR A 116 21.13 -15.98 5.39
CA TYR A 116 21.47 -15.16 4.21
C TYR A 116 22.88 -14.57 4.29
N TYR A 117 23.27 -13.98 5.43
CA TYR A 117 24.62 -13.44 5.59
C TYR A 117 25.71 -14.52 5.72
N GLY A 118 25.34 -15.74 6.14
CA GLY A 118 26.27 -16.86 6.21
C GLY A 118 26.52 -17.56 4.88
N THR A 119 25.50 -17.68 4.03
CA THR A 119 25.54 -18.47 2.77
C THR A 119 25.41 -17.63 1.50
N GLY A 120 24.87 -16.42 1.59
CA GLY A 120 24.59 -15.54 0.45
C GLY A 120 23.42 -16.01 -0.43
N THR A 121 22.67 -17.02 0.01
CA THR A 121 21.54 -17.61 -0.74
C THR A 121 20.20 -17.08 -0.21
N GLU A 122 19.14 -17.20 -1.00
CA GLU A 122 17.74 -16.93 -0.58
C GLU A 122 17.39 -15.45 -0.30
N GLN A 123 17.93 -14.53 -1.10
CA GLN A 123 17.64 -13.10 -1.00
C GLN A 123 16.11 -12.81 -0.97
N THR A 124 15.34 -13.52 -1.79
CA THR A 124 13.89 -13.32 -1.89
C THR A 124 13.18 -13.68 -0.60
N GLU A 125 13.62 -14.75 0.07
CA GLU A 125 13.06 -15.18 1.36
C GLU A 125 13.42 -14.20 2.47
N ALA A 126 14.67 -13.72 2.50
CA ALA A 126 15.11 -12.72 3.46
C ALA A 126 14.29 -11.41 3.34
N ILE A 127 14.05 -10.93 2.10
CA ILE A 127 13.21 -9.77 1.85
C ILE A 127 11.76 -10.03 2.31
N ALA A 128 11.19 -11.18 2.00
CA ALA A 128 9.83 -11.52 2.38
C ALA A 128 9.65 -11.59 3.90
N SER A 129 10.57 -12.25 4.61
CA SER A 129 10.56 -12.40 6.07
C SER A 129 10.72 -11.05 6.77
N LEU A 130 11.66 -10.22 6.32
CA LEU A 130 11.83 -8.85 6.83
C LEU A 130 10.58 -7.99 6.58
N THR A 131 10.01 -8.06 5.39
CA THR A 131 8.79 -7.30 5.08
C THR A 131 7.65 -7.73 5.98
N HIS A 132 7.51 -9.04 6.26
CA HIS A 132 6.50 -9.54 7.18
C HIS A 132 6.70 -9.01 8.60
N ALA A 133 7.92 -9.06 9.14
CA ALA A 133 8.23 -8.52 10.47
C ALA A 133 7.95 -7.01 10.56
N MET A 134 8.33 -6.24 9.54
CA MET A 134 8.03 -4.80 9.47
C MET A 134 6.52 -4.53 9.40
N THR A 135 5.77 -5.33 8.66
CA THR A 135 4.30 -5.22 8.56
C THR A 135 3.64 -5.43 9.93
N GLN A 136 4.08 -6.44 10.70
CA GLN A 136 3.60 -6.67 12.06
C GLN A 136 3.93 -5.49 12.99
N ALA A 137 5.15 -4.97 12.92
CA ALA A 137 5.55 -3.81 13.72
C ALA A 137 4.74 -2.56 13.35
N ALA A 138 4.53 -2.30 12.05
CA ALA A 138 3.76 -1.16 11.55
C ALA A 138 2.29 -1.25 11.97
N TYR A 139 1.69 -2.45 11.97
CA TYR A 139 0.35 -2.69 12.47
C TYR A 139 0.19 -2.26 13.94
N HIS A 140 1.11 -2.67 14.81
CA HIS A 140 1.07 -2.27 16.22
C HIS A 140 1.33 -0.76 16.38
N LEU A 141 2.26 -0.19 15.62
CA LEU A 141 2.55 1.24 15.65
C LEU A 141 1.31 2.07 15.31
N GLU A 142 0.60 1.70 14.24
CA GLU A 142 -0.63 2.39 13.82
C GLU A 142 -1.73 2.30 14.87
N ASN A 143 -1.93 1.12 15.46
CA ASN A 143 -2.95 0.94 16.52
C ASN A 143 -2.63 1.77 17.77
N VAL A 144 -1.37 1.82 18.21
CA VAL A 144 -0.95 2.67 19.34
C VAL A 144 -1.12 4.16 18.99
N ALA A 145 -0.88 4.55 17.75
CA ALA A 145 -1.07 5.94 17.30
C ALA A 145 -2.56 6.32 17.27
N LYS A 146 -3.45 5.41 16.88
CA LYS A 146 -4.92 5.61 16.87
C LYS A 146 -5.50 5.79 18.27
N ASP A 147 -4.94 5.15 19.29
CA ASP A 147 -5.40 5.33 20.68
C ASP A 147 -5.23 6.79 21.17
N ARG A 148 -4.36 7.57 20.54
CA ARG A 148 -4.17 9.01 20.84
C ARG A 148 -5.16 9.92 20.10
N CYS A 149 -5.73 9.44 19.00
CA CYS A 149 -6.74 10.13 18.20
C CYS A 149 -7.85 9.13 17.88
N PRO A 150 -8.79 8.85 18.79
CA PRO A 150 -9.84 7.88 18.53
C PRO A 150 -10.69 8.36 17.35
N GLU A 151 -10.74 7.54 16.30
CA GLU A 151 -11.69 7.70 15.23
C GLU A 151 -13.12 7.55 15.81
N LEU A 152 -14.07 8.36 15.36
CA LEU A 152 -15.47 8.20 15.72
C LEU A 152 -15.93 6.79 15.31
N GLN A 153 -16.19 5.94 16.28
CA GLN A 153 -16.83 4.66 16.07
C GLN A 153 -18.30 4.94 15.82
N PHE A 154 -18.75 4.78 14.58
CA PHE A 154 -20.17 4.65 14.29
C PHE A 154 -20.54 3.21 14.63
N ASP A 155 -21.10 2.98 15.81
CA ASP A 155 -21.68 1.70 16.16
C ASP A 155 -22.85 1.44 15.20
N ASP A 156 -22.74 0.43 14.35
CA ASP A 156 -23.84 -0.12 13.56
C ASP A 156 -24.83 -0.87 14.47
N GLU A 157 -25.33 -0.19 15.52
CA GLU A 157 -26.49 -0.65 16.27
C GLU A 157 -27.79 -0.24 15.58
N ALA A 158 -28.05 -0.83 14.43
CA ALA A 158 -29.38 -0.80 13.82
C ALA A 158 -29.67 -2.12 13.11
N ASN A 159 -29.77 -3.21 13.87
CA ASN A 159 -30.58 -4.37 13.50
C ASN A 159 -30.73 -5.29 14.72
N ALA A 160 -31.70 -4.99 15.56
CA ALA A 160 -32.34 -5.92 16.45
C ALA A 160 -33.84 -5.93 16.12
#